data_c69d6c639cc995ad4334efae1449e7f7
#
_entry.id   c69d6c639cc995ad4334efae1449e7f7
#
_cell.length_a   1.000
_cell.length_b   1.000
_cell.length_c   1.000
_cell.angle_alpha   90.00
_cell.angle_beta   90.00
_cell.angle_gamma   90.00
#
_symmetry.space_group_name_H-M   'P 1'
#
loop_
_entity.id
_entity.type
_entity.pdbx_description
1 polymer ?
#
loop_
_entity_poly.entity_id
_entity_poly.type
_entity_poly.pdbx_seq_one_letter_code
_entity_poly.pdbx_strand_id
1 'polypeptide(L)'
;MKRNFSFHIDKRTKILSALTIICFLGGAVLLYFLYTGGFLSAWFTSLVLAIMALMMLSVPRKVVVLDSTLEIQCISDISEIEIADIDSVRAVSKRDMRWILPLFASMGFFGYYGKFIDLKQLDLVSIYASEWNNFVEITDVYDSRTYISCRDAEQLIEAINEAQDAIAKQIEQESSSD
;
A
#
# COMPACT_ATOMS: atom_id res chain seq x y z
N MET A 1 23.01 -2.85 2.46
CA MET A 1 22.33 -3.12 3.76
C MET A 1 20.92 -3.60 3.48
N LYS A 2 20.36 -4.58 4.21
CA LYS A 2 18.99 -5.06 3.97
C LYS A 2 18.22 -4.99 5.27
N ARG A 3 17.21 -4.10 5.34
CA ARG A 3 16.31 -3.98 6.50
C ARG A 3 14.89 -4.34 6.08
N ASN A 4 14.21 -5.16 6.89
CA ASN A 4 12.85 -5.62 6.62
C ASN A 4 11.89 -5.04 7.65
N PHE A 5 10.81 -4.42 7.17
CA PHE A 5 9.73 -3.88 7.99
C PHE A 5 8.45 -4.65 7.65
N SER A 6 7.81 -5.23 8.67
CA SER A 6 6.59 -5.99 8.48
C SER A 6 5.35 -5.13 8.70
N PHE A 7 4.34 -5.34 7.87
CA PHE A 7 3.02 -4.76 8.10
C PHE A 7 2.30 -5.48 9.25
N HIS A 8 1.67 -4.71 10.12
CA HIS A 8 0.83 -5.23 11.20
C HIS A 8 -0.63 -4.98 10.89
N ILE A 9 -1.44 -6.04 10.86
CA ILE A 9 -2.88 -5.91 10.59
C ILE A 9 -3.60 -5.55 11.89
N ASP A 10 -4.16 -4.35 11.94
CA ASP A 10 -4.93 -3.85 13.07
C ASP A 10 -6.25 -4.62 13.26
N LYS A 11 -6.78 -4.60 14.48
CA LYS A 11 -8.09 -5.21 14.82
C LYS A 11 -9.22 -4.67 13.95
N ARG A 12 -9.20 -3.37 13.63
CA ARG A 12 -10.18 -2.75 12.73
C ARG A 12 -10.16 -3.36 11.34
N THR A 13 -8.99 -3.49 10.75
CA THR A 13 -8.80 -4.09 9.41
C THR A 13 -9.28 -5.54 9.39
N LYS A 14 -9.01 -6.32 10.46
CA LYS A 14 -9.52 -7.70 10.59
C LYS A 14 -11.04 -7.75 10.61
N ILE A 15 -11.69 -6.87 11.40
CA ILE A 15 -13.16 -6.81 11.51
C ILE A 15 -13.77 -6.37 10.17
N LEU A 16 -13.20 -5.33 9.53
CA LEU A 16 -13.69 -4.86 8.24
C LEU A 16 -13.55 -5.94 7.16
N SER A 17 -12.42 -6.64 7.12
CA SER A 17 -12.21 -7.76 6.19
C SER A 17 -13.21 -8.89 6.40
N ALA A 18 -13.45 -9.27 7.66
CA ALA A 18 -14.45 -10.29 7.99
C ALA A 18 -15.85 -9.86 7.58
N LEU A 19 -16.22 -8.62 7.84
CA LEU A 19 -17.53 -8.05 7.49
C LEU A 19 -17.72 -7.99 5.97
N THR A 20 -16.67 -7.60 5.23
CA THR A 20 -16.67 -7.60 3.77
C THR A 20 -16.86 -9.01 3.22
N ILE A 21 -16.14 -10.00 3.73
CA ILE A 21 -16.29 -11.41 3.33
C ILE A 21 -17.73 -11.90 3.60
N ILE A 22 -18.27 -11.61 4.79
CA ILE A 22 -19.65 -12.00 5.15
C ILE A 22 -20.65 -11.34 4.22
N CYS A 23 -20.46 -10.06 3.89
CA CYS A 23 -21.34 -9.32 2.99
C CYS A 23 -21.32 -9.92 1.57
N PHE A 24 -20.15 -10.27 1.06
CA PHE A 24 -20.01 -10.90 -0.26
C PHE A 24 -20.61 -12.32 -0.30
N LEU A 25 -20.35 -13.13 0.73
CA LEU A 25 -20.94 -14.46 0.84
C LEU A 25 -22.46 -14.39 0.97
N GLY A 26 -22.98 -13.48 1.80
CA GLY A 26 -24.41 -13.22 1.95
C GLY A 26 -25.04 -12.75 0.64
N GLY A 27 -24.39 -11.84 -0.08
CA GLY A 27 -24.83 -11.38 -1.40
C GLY A 27 -24.85 -12.51 -2.44
N ALA A 28 -23.84 -13.37 -2.47
CA ALA A 28 -23.77 -14.53 -3.36
C ALA A 28 -24.92 -15.52 -3.08
N VAL A 29 -25.19 -15.81 -1.80
CA VAL A 29 -26.28 -16.68 -1.36
C VAL A 29 -27.64 -16.06 -1.73
N LEU A 30 -27.81 -14.77 -1.48
CA LEU A 30 -29.03 -14.03 -1.83
C LEU A 30 -29.30 -14.08 -3.35
N LEU A 31 -28.27 -13.85 -4.17
CA LEU A 31 -28.36 -13.94 -5.62
C LEU A 31 -28.69 -15.36 -6.09
N TYR A 32 -28.17 -16.38 -5.44
CA TYR A 32 -28.50 -17.77 -5.73
C TYR A 32 -30.00 -18.07 -5.49
N PHE A 33 -30.58 -17.57 -4.41
CA PHE A 33 -31.98 -17.74 -4.10
C PHE A 33 -32.91 -16.89 -4.97
N LEU A 34 -32.54 -15.69 -5.34
CA LEU A 34 -33.36 -14.80 -6.16
C LEU A 34 -33.31 -15.19 -7.64
N TYR A 35 -32.25 -15.83 -8.11
CA TYR A 35 -32.09 -16.21 -9.51
C TYR A 35 -32.04 -17.73 -9.67
N THR A 36 -33.18 -18.39 -9.51
CA THR A 36 -33.32 -19.86 -9.60
C THR A 36 -33.33 -20.39 -11.04
N GLY A 37 -32.50 -19.91 -11.94
CA GLY A 37 -32.55 -20.46 -13.28
C GLY A 37 -31.56 -19.89 -14.27
N GLY A 38 -30.53 -19.17 -13.85
CA GLY A 38 -29.74 -18.49 -14.83
C GLY A 38 -28.22 -18.61 -14.67
N PHE A 39 -27.57 -18.83 -15.77
CA PHE A 39 -26.17 -18.65 -16.02
C PHE A 39 -25.64 -17.30 -15.49
N LEU A 40 -26.51 -16.29 -15.37
CA LEU A 40 -26.19 -14.93 -14.98
C LEU A 40 -25.75 -14.82 -13.51
N SER A 41 -26.36 -15.58 -12.59
CA SER A 41 -25.98 -15.56 -11.17
C SER A 41 -24.63 -16.23 -10.93
N ALA A 42 -24.35 -17.32 -11.64
CA ALA A 42 -23.06 -18.01 -11.58
C ALA A 42 -21.95 -17.13 -12.15
N TRP A 43 -22.21 -16.44 -13.25
CA TRP A 43 -21.29 -15.50 -13.88
C TRP A 43 -20.96 -14.32 -12.96
N PHE A 44 -21.98 -13.71 -12.38
CA PHE A 44 -21.79 -12.59 -11.45
C PHE A 44 -21.02 -13.01 -10.19
N THR A 45 -21.36 -14.17 -9.62
CA THR A 45 -20.66 -14.70 -8.45
C THR A 45 -19.19 -14.99 -8.76
N SER A 46 -18.88 -15.59 -9.91
CA SER A 46 -17.51 -15.87 -10.32
C SER A 46 -16.71 -14.60 -10.56
N LEU A 47 -17.34 -13.56 -11.14
CA LEU A 47 -16.71 -12.25 -11.34
C LEU A 47 -16.34 -11.59 -9.99
N VAL A 48 -17.29 -11.60 -9.04
CA VAL A 48 -17.06 -11.06 -7.69
C VAL A 48 -15.93 -11.81 -6.98
N LEU A 49 -15.92 -13.15 -7.04
CA LEU A 49 -14.86 -13.96 -6.47
C LEU A 49 -13.49 -13.68 -7.12
N ALA A 50 -13.46 -13.49 -8.45
CA ALA A 50 -12.23 -13.13 -9.15
C ALA A 50 -11.70 -11.76 -8.71
N ILE A 51 -12.57 -10.74 -8.60
CA ILE A 51 -12.20 -9.42 -8.09
C ILE A 51 -11.65 -9.52 -6.66
N MET A 52 -12.31 -10.27 -5.79
CA MET A 52 -11.83 -10.48 -4.42
C MET A 52 -10.45 -11.16 -4.39
N ALA A 53 -10.24 -12.18 -5.23
CA ALA A 53 -8.95 -12.85 -5.34
C ALA A 53 -7.85 -11.90 -5.81
N LEU A 54 -8.11 -11.07 -6.83
CA LEU A 54 -7.17 -10.04 -7.30
C LEU A 54 -6.86 -9.02 -6.21
N MET A 55 -7.86 -8.58 -5.45
CA MET A 55 -7.63 -7.67 -4.32
C MET A 55 -6.77 -8.32 -3.23
N MET A 56 -6.94 -9.61 -2.94
CA MET A 56 -6.09 -10.33 -1.98
C MET A 56 -4.64 -10.41 -2.44
N LEU A 57 -4.39 -10.55 -3.73
CA LEU A 57 -3.04 -10.62 -4.29
C LEU A 57 -2.27 -9.28 -4.14
N SER A 58 -2.96 -8.17 -4.12
CA SER A 58 -2.38 -6.82 -3.98
C SER A 58 -2.10 -6.40 -2.53
N VAL A 59 -2.36 -7.26 -1.54
CA VAL A 59 -2.14 -6.94 -0.12
C VAL A 59 -0.65 -6.80 0.17
N PRO A 60 -0.20 -5.65 0.71
CA PRO A 60 1.19 -5.46 1.08
C PRO A 60 1.56 -6.31 2.29
N ARG A 61 2.72 -6.97 2.24
CA ARG A 61 3.22 -7.86 3.30
C ARG A 61 4.39 -7.31 4.07
N LYS A 62 5.35 -6.74 3.37
CA LYS A 62 6.55 -6.17 3.98
C LYS A 62 7.14 -5.07 3.11
N VAL A 63 7.87 -4.20 3.76
CA VAL A 63 8.72 -3.20 3.12
C VAL A 63 10.17 -3.61 3.36
N VAL A 64 10.97 -3.57 2.34
CA VAL A 64 12.39 -3.91 2.38
C VAL A 64 13.18 -2.72 1.87
N VAL A 65 14.06 -2.21 2.70
CA VAL A 65 15.03 -1.19 2.32
C VAL A 65 16.31 -1.91 1.90
N LEU A 66 16.71 -1.75 0.66
CA LEU A 66 17.96 -2.22 0.08
C LEU A 66 18.96 -1.05 -0.04
N ASP A 67 20.13 -1.31 -0.58
CA ASP A 67 21.15 -0.27 -0.72
C ASP A 67 20.77 0.82 -1.74
N SER A 68 20.01 0.47 -2.78
CA SER A 68 19.61 1.39 -3.84
C SER A 68 18.10 1.51 -4.02
N THR A 69 17.31 0.57 -3.50
CA THR A 69 15.86 0.49 -3.75
C THR A 69 15.06 0.24 -2.48
N LEU A 70 13.88 0.83 -2.43
CA LEU A 70 12.84 0.55 -1.47
C LEU A 70 11.80 -0.35 -2.13
N GLU A 71 11.70 -1.60 -1.69
CA GLU A 71 10.74 -2.56 -2.18
C GLU A 71 9.51 -2.65 -1.28
N ILE A 72 8.32 -2.49 -1.84
CA ILE A 72 7.06 -2.78 -1.19
C ILE A 72 6.57 -4.12 -1.74
N GLN A 73 6.75 -5.18 -0.98
CA GLN A 73 6.40 -6.53 -1.41
C GLN A 73 4.94 -6.83 -1.06
N CYS A 74 4.10 -6.91 -2.10
CA CYS A 74 2.74 -7.43 -2.05
C CYS A 74 2.76 -8.96 -2.24
N ILE A 75 1.59 -9.60 -2.24
CA ILE A 75 1.51 -11.06 -2.42
C ILE A 75 1.93 -11.46 -3.83
N SER A 76 1.49 -10.70 -4.86
CA SER A 76 1.73 -11.02 -6.27
C SER A 76 2.63 -10.03 -7.01
N ASP A 77 2.94 -8.91 -6.37
CA ASP A 77 3.64 -7.81 -7.03
C ASP A 77 4.67 -7.17 -6.09
N ILE A 78 5.71 -6.59 -6.66
CA ILE A 78 6.72 -5.83 -5.95
C ILE A 78 6.72 -4.43 -6.55
N SER A 79 6.40 -3.43 -5.73
CA SER A 79 6.53 -2.04 -6.09
C SER A 79 7.89 -1.54 -5.63
N GLU A 80 8.72 -1.09 -6.56
CA GLU A 80 10.08 -0.62 -6.29
C GLU A 80 10.12 0.90 -6.44
N ILE A 81 10.82 1.56 -5.51
CA ILE A 81 11.12 2.99 -5.55
C ILE A 81 12.65 3.11 -5.43
N GLU A 82 13.28 3.75 -6.39
CA GLU A 82 14.72 4.03 -6.29
C GLU A 82 14.97 5.05 -5.19
N ILE A 83 15.91 4.74 -4.28
CA ILE A 83 16.22 5.61 -3.14
C ILE A 83 16.84 6.92 -3.62
N ALA A 84 17.55 6.89 -4.74
CA ALA A 84 18.10 8.09 -5.38
C ALA A 84 17.03 9.07 -5.89
N ASP A 85 15.84 8.55 -6.24
CA ASP A 85 14.72 9.36 -6.72
C ASP A 85 13.82 9.88 -5.58
N ILE A 86 14.12 9.54 -4.33
CA ILE A 86 13.35 10.02 -3.18
C ILE A 86 13.80 11.44 -2.83
N ASP A 87 12.91 12.42 -2.97
CA ASP A 87 13.13 13.80 -2.59
C ASP A 87 12.97 14.02 -1.08
N SER A 88 11.90 13.48 -0.51
CA SER A 88 11.62 13.66 0.92
C SER A 88 10.90 12.47 1.54
N VAL A 89 11.21 12.23 2.82
CA VAL A 89 10.54 11.20 3.64
C VAL A 89 10.12 11.82 4.96
N ARG A 90 8.84 11.69 5.30
CA ARG A 90 8.31 12.24 6.55
C ARG A 90 7.22 11.39 7.19
N ALA A 91 7.13 11.46 8.52
CA ALA A 91 6.00 10.90 9.25
C ALA A 91 4.75 11.78 9.07
N VAL A 92 3.62 11.15 8.80
CA VAL A 92 2.34 11.82 8.56
C VAL A 92 1.31 11.38 9.58
N SER A 93 0.57 12.36 10.12
CA SER A 93 -0.46 12.08 11.11
C SER A 93 -1.75 11.58 10.46
N LYS A 94 -2.54 10.82 11.24
CA LYS A 94 -3.87 10.37 10.82
C LYS A 94 -4.81 11.53 10.42
N ARG A 95 -4.58 12.75 10.95
CA ARG A 95 -5.41 13.92 10.63
C ARG A 95 -5.18 14.39 9.20
N ASP A 96 -3.96 14.26 8.70
CA ASP A 96 -3.61 14.67 7.34
C ASP A 96 -4.21 13.74 6.29
N MET A 97 -4.42 12.46 6.65
CA MET A 97 -5.04 11.45 5.81
C MET A 97 -6.57 11.58 5.65
N ARG A 98 -7.22 12.57 6.31
CA ARG A 98 -8.70 12.72 6.28
C ARG A 98 -9.26 13.10 4.91
N TRP A 99 -8.45 13.72 4.09
CA TRP A 99 -8.85 14.23 2.78
C TRP A 99 -8.44 13.32 1.63
N ILE A 100 -7.97 12.13 1.97
CA ILE A 100 -7.58 11.12 0.99
C ILE A 100 -8.74 10.15 0.80
N LEU A 101 -9.24 10.08 -0.45
CA LEU A 101 -10.36 9.22 -0.83
C LEU A 101 -9.89 8.09 -1.77
N PRO A 102 -10.46 6.89 -1.66
CA PRO A 102 -10.15 5.80 -2.56
C PRO A 102 -10.68 6.08 -3.97
N LEU A 103 -9.83 5.89 -4.98
CA LEU A 103 -10.20 5.96 -6.39
C LEU A 103 -10.24 4.55 -6.99
N PHE A 104 -9.11 3.87 -7.02
CA PHE A 104 -8.95 2.46 -7.37
C PHE A 104 -8.16 1.77 -6.26
N ALA A 105 -8.83 1.54 -5.13
CA ALA A 105 -8.16 1.12 -3.91
C ALA A 105 -9.03 0.25 -3.04
N SER A 106 -8.39 -0.60 -2.24
CA SER A 106 -9.02 -1.28 -1.13
C SER A 106 -9.08 -0.39 0.10
N MET A 107 -10.23 -0.34 0.76
CA MET A 107 -10.42 0.40 1.99
C MET A 107 -10.91 -0.52 3.12
N GLY A 108 -9.94 -1.21 3.75
CA GLY A 108 -10.18 -2.09 4.89
C GLY A 108 -10.29 -3.59 4.58
N PHE A 109 -10.29 -4.02 3.32
CA PHE A 109 -10.21 -5.43 2.95
C PHE A 109 -8.73 -5.86 2.96
N PHE A 110 -8.30 -6.53 4.03
CA PHE A 110 -6.92 -6.90 4.34
C PHE A 110 -5.91 -5.74 4.39
N GLY A 111 -6.37 -4.49 4.38
CA GLY A 111 -5.55 -3.30 4.43
C GLY A 111 -6.12 -2.14 3.59
N TYR A 112 -5.30 -1.14 3.42
CA TYR A 112 -5.57 0.05 2.62
C TYR A 112 -4.49 0.14 1.56
N TYR A 113 -4.82 -0.17 0.31
CA TYR A 113 -3.82 -0.21 -0.76
C TYR A 113 -4.43 0.11 -2.10
N GLY A 114 -3.61 0.68 -2.99
CA GLY A 114 -3.99 1.11 -4.32
C GLY A 114 -3.83 2.60 -4.54
N LYS A 115 -4.57 3.14 -5.52
CA LYS A 115 -4.54 4.55 -5.88
C LYS A 115 -5.68 5.30 -5.20
N PHE A 116 -5.30 6.38 -4.53
CA PHE A 116 -6.18 7.30 -3.83
C PHE A 116 -6.03 8.71 -4.43
N ILE A 117 -7.00 9.56 -4.17
CA ILE A 117 -6.95 10.98 -4.51
C ILE A 117 -6.84 11.81 -3.23
N ASP A 118 -5.86 12.70 -3.18
CA ASP A 118 -5.76 13.71 -2.13
C ASP A 118 -6.57 14.94 -2.55
N LEU A 119 -7.68 15.18 -1.85
CA LEU A 119 -8.56 16.31 -2.16
C LEU A 119 -7.97 17.69 -1.81
N LYS A 120 -6.89 17.76 -1.03
CA LYS A 120 -6.24 19.03 -0.71
C LYS A 120 -5.40 19.53 -1.88
N GLN A 121 -4.71 18.63 -2.54
CA GLN A 121 -3.78 18.96 -3.62
C GLN A 121 -4.31 18.53 -4.99
N LEU A 122 -5.45 17.80 -5.04
CA LEU A 122 -6.08 17.24 -6.24
C LEU A 122 -5.12 16.32 -7.01
N ASP A 123 -4.33 15.53 -6.26
CA ASP A 123 -3.30 14.69 -6.81
C ASP A 123 -3.54 13.21 -6.49
N LEU A 124 -2.97 12.33 -7.35
CA LEU A 124 -3.06 10.88 -7.19
C LEU A 124 -1.93 10.40 -6.30
N VAL A 125 -2.28 9.69 -5.24
CA VAL A 125 -1.33 9.12 -4.29
C VAL A 125 -1.45 7.61 -4.22
N SER A 126 -0.34 6.93 -3.99
CA SER A 126 -0.31 5.49 -3.74
C SER A 126 -0.29 5.24 -2.24
N ILE A 127 -1.13 4.31 -1.77
CA ILE A 127 -1.12 3.91 -0.36
C ILE A 127 -0.87 2.42 -0.25
N TYR A 128 0.02 2.04 0.66
CA TYR A 128 0.32 0.67 1.05
C TYR A 128 0.30 0.60 2.58
N ALA A 129 -0.85 0.25 3.14
CA ALA A 129 -1.06 0.28 4.57
C ALA A 129 -1.87 -0.93 5.05
N SER A 130 -1.47 -1.52 6.15
CA SER A 130 -2.23 -2.56 6.84
C SER A 130 -3.02 -2.01 8.03
N GLU A 131 -2.67 -0.81 8.48
CA GLU A 131 -3.37 -0.05 9.52
C GLU A 131 -3.54 1.40 9.07
N TRP A 132 -4.57 2.08 9.59
CA TRP A 132 -4.81 3.49 9.30
C TRP A 132 -4.15 4.39 10.35
N ASN A 133 -2.85 4.17 10.54
CA ASN A 133 -2.00 4.89 11.49
C ASN A 133 -0.53 4.78 11.07
N ASN A 134 0.37 5.54 11.73
CA ASN A 134 1.83 5.47 11.55
C ASN A 134 2.25 5.53 10.08
N PHE A 135 1.74 6.53 9.37
CA PHE A 135 2.06 6.73 7.96
C PHE A 135 3.42 7.38 7.77
N VAL A 136 4.17 6.87 6.82
CA VAL A 136 5.37 7.49 6.25
C VAL A 136 5.01 7.91 4.84
N GLU A 137 5.13 9.20 4.55
CA GLU A 137 5.01 9.77 3.21
C GLU A 137 6.40 9.79 2.57
N ILE A 138 6.47 9.27 1.39
CA ILE A 138 7.64 9.28 0.53
C ILE A 138 7.26 10.07 -0.70
N THR A 139 7.96 11.15 -0.97
CA THR A 139 7.79 11.96 -2.17
C THR A 139 8.99 11.74 -3.06
N ASP A 140 8.77 11.42 -4.33
CA ASP A 140 9.84 11.31 -5.30
C ASP A 140 10.13 12.66 -6.00
N VAL A 141 11.20 12.69 -6.79
CA VAL A 141 11.62 13.89 -7.56
C VAL A 141 10.59 14.32 -8.62
N TYR A 142 9.57 13.51 -8.88
CA TYR A 142 8.47 13.79 -9.81
C TYR A 142 7.20 14.24 -9.09
N ASP A 143 7.28 14.59 -7.80
CA ASP A 143 6.14 14.93 -6.93
C ASP A 143 5.13 13.78 -6.71
N SER A 144 5.47 12.54 -7.07
CA SER A 144 4.62 11.39 -6.82
C SER A 144 4.72 10.97 -5.36
N ARG A 145 3.58 10.85 -4.69
CA ARG A 145 3.51 10.57 -3.26
C ARG A 145 3.06 9.16 -2.97
N THR A 146 3.86 8.47 -2.18
CA THR A 146 3.56 7.12 -1.69
C THR A 146 3.48 7.13 -0.17
N TYR A 147 2.38 6.60 0.36
CA TYR A 147 2.16 6.46 1.79
C TYR A 147 2.30 5.01 2.21
N ILE A 148 3.15 4.75 3.18
CA ILE A 148 3.37 3.41 3.74
C ILE A 148 3.03 3.48 5.22
N SER A 149 2.24 2.51 5.74
CA SER A 149 2.08 2.37 7.17
C SER A 149 2.85 1.15 7.67
N CYS A 150 3.72 1.37 8.64
CA CYS A 150 4.41 0.29 9.33
C CYS A 150 4.50 0.61 10.83
N ARG A 151 4.68 -0.44 11.63
CA ARG A 151 4.75 -0.31 13.09
C ARG A 151 5.91 0.59 13.53
N ASP A 152 7.03 0.46 12.85
CA ASP A 152 8.29 1.14 13.17
C ASP A 152 8.58 2.23 12.15
N ALA A 153 7.63 3.18 12.00
CA ALA A 153 7.69 4.25 11.00
C ALA A 153 8.97 5.11 11.11
N GLU A 154 9.39 5.43 12.34
CA GLU A 154 10.62 6.20 12.59
C GLU A 154 11.87 5.45 12.11
N GLN A 155 11.94 4.15 12.38
CA GLN A 155 13.07 3.32 11.94
C GLN A 155 13.08 3.14 10.41
N LEU A 156 11.91 3.14 9.77
CA LEU A 156 11.82 3.12 8.31
C LEU A 156 12.38 4.42 7.72
N ILE A 157 12.02 5.57 8.29
CA ILE A 157 12.53 6.88 7.86
C ILE A 157 14.05 6.93 8.03
N GLU A 158 14.55 6.50 9.19
CA GLU A 158 15.99 6.45 9.46
C GLU A 158 16.73 5.54 8.46
N ALA A 159 16.16 4.36 8.17
CA ALA A 159 16.77 3.43 7.22
C ALA A 159 16.83 3.97 5.79
N ILE A 160 15.81 4.73 5.36
CA ILE A 160 15.80 5.38 4.04
C ILE A 160 16.84 6.51 4.01
N ASN A 161 16.90 7.35 5.03
CA ASN A 161 17.85 8.44 5.10
C ASN A 161 19.31 7.93 5.13
N GLU A 162 19.59 6.86 5.90
CA GLU A 162 20.92 6.23 5.91
C GLU A 162 21.32 5.69 4.53
N ALA A 163 20.35 5.11 3.80
CA ALA A 163 20.61 4.61 2.45
C ALA A 163 20.87 5.76 1.46
N GLN A 164 20.12 6.89 1.57
CA GLN A 164 20.39 8.10 0.78
C GLN A 164 21.79 8.67 1.05
N ASP A 165 22.17 8.77 2.31
CA ASP A 165 23.50 9.23 2.70
C ASP A 165 24.62 8.32 2.17
N ALA A 166 24.40 7.03 2.14
CA ALA A 166 25.34 6.07 1.59
C ALA A 166 25.51 6.24 0.07
N ILE A 167 24.41 6.44 -0.66
CA ILE A 167 24.44 6.70 -2.11
C ILE A 167 25.17 8.02 -2.41
N ALA A 168 24.86 9.09 -1.66
CA ALA A 168 25.52 10.38 -1.84
C ALA A 168 27.04 10.30 -1.67
N LYS A 169 27.50 9.58 -0.64
CA LYS A 169 28.93 9.36 -0.41
C LYS A 169 29.61 8.55 -1.52
N GLN A 170 28.92 7.58 -2.10
CA GLN A 170 29.44 6.81 -3.23
C GLN A 170 29.64 7.69 -4.46
N ILE A 171 28.66 8.53 -4.78
CA ILE A 171 28.73 9.47 -5.91
C ILE A 171 29.90 10.48 -5.71
N GLU A 172 30.08 11.01 -4.49
CA GLU A 172 31.18 11.91 -4.18
C GLU A 172 32.57 11.24 -4.34
N GLN A 173 32.69 9.98 -3.94
CA GLN A 173 33.93 9.22 -4.09
C GLN A 173 34.29 8.92 -5.55
N GLU A 174 33.30 8.58 -6.36
CA GLU A 174 33.47 8.36 -7.79
C GLU A 174 33.87 9.66 -8.51
N SER A 175 33.24 10.79 -8.18
CA SER A 175 33.52 12.09 -8.77
C SER A 175 34.90 12.66 -8.38
N SER A 176 35.49 12.19 -7.26
CA SER A 176 36.79 12.62 -6.80
C SER A 176 37.97 11.76 -7.32
N SER A 177 37.65 10.64 -7.98
CA SER A 177 38.63 9.71 -8.54
C SER A 177 38.89 9.88 -10.04
N ASP A 178 38.10 10.71 -10.72
CA ASP A 178 38.30 11.16 -12.11
C ASP A 178 39.00 12.53 -12.16
#